data_c25036f1b54b4346d2f8e356e5ac4a4a
#
_entry.id   c25036f1b54b4346d2f8e356e5ac4a4a
#
_cell.length_a   1.000
_cell.length_b   1.000
_cell.length_c   1.000
_cell.angle_alpha   90.00
_cell.angle_beta   90.00
_cell.angle_gamma   90.00
#
_symmetry.space_group_name_H-M   'P 1'
#
loop_
_entity.id
_entity.type
_entity.pdbx_description
1 polymer ?
#
loop_
_entity_poly.entity_id
_entity_poly.type
_entity_poly.pdbx_seq_one_letter_code
_entity_poly.pdbx_strand_id
1 'polypeptide(L)'
;MHCVKLIYSYHDSLGESGRSISAIEAYKVDRPRPAGRPWVGMCMVASIDGSTVMTGNSAALSSAADRSVLLALRAAADNILVGAGTVRAEGYGVPSKAGQRVAVVSHTGQLDFTTELFTSGAGYVVVPSDAPELPVETLRAGTSEVDMQLALQAMSCNFLQ
;
A
#
# COMPACT_ATOMS: atom_id res chain seq x y z
N MET A 1 12.50 -18.79 4.86
CA MET A 1 11.93 -17.71 5.72
C MET A 1 13.08 -16.79 6.07
N HIS A 2 13.02 -15.51 5.65
CA HIS A 2 14.10 -14.57 5.96
C HIS A 2 13.88 -13.99 7.35
N CYS A 3 14.88 -14.10 8.21
CA CYS A 3 14.90 -13.49 9.53
C CYS A 3 15.57 -12.12 9.45
N VAL A 4 15.05 -11.15 10.18
CA VAL A 4 15.65 -9.84 10.37
C VAL A 4 16.16 -9.74 11.81
N LYS A 5 17.22 -8.95 12.02
CA LYS A 5 17.70 -8.65 13.37
C LYS A 5 16.95 -7.46 13.93
N LEU A 6 16.39 -7.61 15.10
CA LEU A 6 15.84 -6.48 15.86
C LEU A 6 17.00 -5.65 16.40
N ILE A 7 17.26 -4.50 15.78
CA ILE A 7 18.32 -3.58 16.19
C ILE A 7 17.83 -2.72 17.37
N TYR A 8 16.57 -2.26 17.28
CA TYR A 8 15.92 -1.45 18.30
C TYR A 8 14.42 -1.74 18.35
N SER A 9 13.85 -1.83 19.54
CA SER A 9 12.42 -1.96 19.73
C SER A 9 11.87 -0.75 20.45
N TYR A 10 10.87 -0.10 19.88
CA TYR A 10 10.07 0.94 20.50
C TYR A 10 8.84 0.37 21.23
N HIS A 11 8.55 -0.91 21.01
CA HIS A 11 7.44 -1.63 21.64
C HIS A 11 7.97 -2.76 22.50
N ASP A 12 7.61 -2.79 23.77
CA ASP A 12 8.00 -3.83 24.73
C ASP A 12 7.58 -5.24 24.28
N SER A 13 6.51 -5.33 23.46
CA SER A 13 6.01 -6.58 22.89
C SER A 13 6.97 -7.28 21.93
N LEU A 14 7.96 -6.58 21.40
CA LEU A 14 8.94 -7.16 20.46
C LEU A 14 10.17 -7.76 21.13
N GLY A 15 10.37 -7.53 22.44
CA GLY A 15 11.47 -8.09 23.21
C GLY A 15 12.80 -7.34 23.03
N GLU A 16 13.90 -7.99 23.44
CA GLU A 16 15.23 -7.39 23.51
C GLU A 16 15.88 -7.17 22.14
N SER A 17 16.67 -6.10 22.02
CA SER A 17 17.50 -5.81 20.86
C SER A 17 18.49 -6.95 20.54
N GLY A 18 18.76 -7.18 19.27
CA GLY A 18 19.69 -8.21 18.81
C GLY A 18 19.02 -9.58 18.56
N ARG A 19 17.78 -9.79 18.97
CA ARG A 19 17.03 -11.01 18.70
C ARG A 19 16.72 -11.13 17.20
N SER A 20 16.83 -12.35 16.66
CA SER A 20 16.36 -12.64 15.31
C SER A 20 14.85 -12.86 15.33
N ILE A 21 14.14 -12.11 14.49
CA ILE A 21 12.67 -12.19 14.35
C ILE A 21 12.30 -12.30 12.87
N SER A 22 11.10 -12.80 12.58
CA SER A 22 10.56 -12.73 11.22
C SER A 22 10.08 -11.32 10.91
N ALA A 23 10.04 -10.95 9.61
CA ALA A 23 9.47 -9.67 9.20
C ALA A 23 8.00 -9.53 9.65
N ILE A 24 7.21 -10.61 9.56
CA ILE A 24 5.81 -10.60 10.01
C ILE A 24 5.72 -10.28 11.50
N GLU A 25 6.57 -10.90 12.33
CA GLU A 25 6.61 -10.65 13.77
C GLU A 25 7.03 -9.20 14.08
N ALA A 26 8.03 -8.68 13.37
CA ALA A 26 8.52 -7.31 13.55
C ALA A 26 7.44 -6.24 13.26
N TYR A 27 6.56 -6.51 12.31
CA TYR A 27 5.51 -5.57 11.90
C TYR A 27 4.11 -5.89 12.45
N LYS A 28 3.95 -6.99 13.19
CA LYS A 28 2.71 -7.35 13.91
C LYS A 28 2.64 -6.59 15.24
N VAL A 29 2.62 -5.27 15.18
CA VAL A 29 2.46 -4.40 16.36
C VAL A 29 1.10 -3.73 16.34
N ASP A 30 0.53 -3.50 17.50
CA ASP A 30 -0.71 -2.72 17.62
C ASP A 30 -0.45 -1.28 17.15
N ARG A 31 -1.36 -0.79 16.33
CA ARG A 31 -1.30 0.57 15.78
C ARG A 31 -2.61 1.26 16.08
N PRO A 32 -2.69 2.02 17.17
CA PRO A 32 -3.91 2.72 17.54
C PRO A 32 -4.32 3.67 16.40
N ARG A 33 -5.59 3.59 16.01
CA ARG A 33 -6.12 4.41 14.91
C ARG A 33 -6.22 5.86 15.38
N PRO A 34 -5.62 6.82 14.65
CA PRO A 34 -5.86 8.23 14.92
C PRO A 34 -7.32 8.58 14.68
N ALA A 35 -7.88 9.52 15.45
CA ALA A 35 -9.26 9.97 15.23
C ALA A 35 -9.43 10.56 13.82
N GLY A 36 -10.47 10.13 13.10
CA GLY A 36 -10.88 10.68 11.82
C GLY A 36 -9.98 10.35 10.62
N ARG A 37 -8.99 9.46 10.77
CA ARG A 37 -8.14 9.02 9.65
C ARG A 37 -7.59 7.60 9.88
N PRO A 38 -7.23 6.84 8.80
CA PRO A 38 -6.55 5.56 8.97
C PRO A 38 -5.12 5.76 9.49
N TRP A 39 -4.56 4.71 10.07
CA TRP A 39 -3.12 4.63 10.22
C TRP A 39 -2.49 4.35 8.84
N VAL A 40 -1.50 5.16 8.46
CA VAL A 40 -0.84 5.04 7.16
C VAL A 40 0.61 4.63 7.37
N GLY A 41 1.01 3.50 6.78
CA GLY A 41 2.40 3.07 6.69
C GLY A 41 2.92 3.23 5.26
N MET A 42 4.15 3.70 5.10
CA MET A 42 4.82 3.78 3.81
C MET A 42 5.95 2.76 3.75
N CYS A 43 6.03 2.03 2.63
CA CYS A 43 7.14 1.14 2.31
C CYS A 43 7.70 1.54 0.95
N MET A 44 8.95 1.92 0.92
CA MET A 44 9.64 2.35 -0.29
C MET A 44 11.11 1.93 -0.22
N VAL A 45 11.66 1.49 -1.35
CA VAL A 45 13.09 1.27 -1.53
C VAL A 45 13.66 2.37 -2.41
N ALA A 46 14.85 2.84 -2.08
CA ALA A 46 15.60 3.80 -2.89
C ALA A 46 17.07 3.43 -2.91
N SER A 47 17.75 3.73 -4.01
CA SER A 47 19.21 3.66 -4.10
C SER A 47 19.86 4.83 -3.36
N ILE A 48 21.18 4.78 -3.18
CA ILE A 48 21.92 5.79 -2.42
C ILE A 48 21.86 7.18 -3.07
N ASP A 49 21.65 7.24 -4.38
CA ASP A 49 21.44 8.47 -5.16
C ASP A 49 19.96 8.93 -5.19
N GLY A 50 19.09 8.24 -4.45
CA GLY A 50 17.68 8.60 -4.32
C GLY A 50 16.77 8.05 -5.42
N SER A 51 17.28 7.25 -6.37
CA SER A 51 16.42 6.63 -7.38
C SER A 51 15.53 5.57 -6.76
N THR A 52 14.23 5.59 -7.10
CA THR A 52 13.23 4.59 -6.67
C THR A 52 12.92 3.58 -7.77
N VAL A 53 13.55 3.74 -8.94
CA VAL A 53 13.33 2.91 -10.13
C VAL A 53 14.67 2.61 -10.80
N MET A 54 14.89 1.35 -11.19
CA MET A 54 15.98 0.92 -12.03
C MET A 54 15.40 0.08 -13.18
N THR A 55 15.76 0.40 -14.42
CA THR A 55 15.26 -0.30 -15.62
C THR A 55 13.73 -0.38 -15.72
N GLY A 56 13.02 0.65 -15.26
CA GLY A 56 11.56 0.78 -15.39
C GLY A 56 10.73 0.27 -14.22
N ASN A 57 11.34 -0.39 -13.22
CA ASN A 57 10.63 -0.88 -12.02
C ASN A 57 11.50 -0.84 -10.76
N SER A 58 10.92 -1.15 -9.61
CA SER A 58 11.63 -1.19 -8.31
C SER A 58 12.33 -2.53 -8.02
N ALA A 59 12.06 -3.58 -8.79
CA ALA A 59 12.51 -4.94 -8.47
C ALA A 59 14.04 -5.09 -8.39
N ALA A 60 14.78 -4.35 -9.24
CA ALA A 60 16.24 -4.39 -9.24
C ALA A 60 16.88 -3.71 -8.00
N LEU A 61 16.12 -2.88 -7.28
CA LEU A 61 16.54 -2.24 -6.03
C LEU A 61 16.20 -3.10 -4.80
N SER A 62 15.29 -4.06 -4.95
CA SER A 62 14.77 -4.87 -3.85
C SER A 62 15.62 -6.11 -3.61
N SER A 63 15.83 -6.45 -2.34
CA SER A 63 16.42 -7.71 -1.91
C SER A 63 15.33 -8.68 -1.42
N ALA A 64 15.71 -9.95 -1.20
CA ALA A 64 14.81 -10.93 -0.61
C ALA A 64 14.36 -10.52 0.81
N ALA A 65 15.21 -9.84 1.57
CA ALA A 65 14.88 -9.31 2.89
C ALA A 65 13.87 -8.15 2.77
N ASP A 66 14.11 -7.19 1.88
CA ASP A 66 13.19 -6.08 1.60
C ASP A 66 11.83 -6.60 1.14
N ARG A 67 11.80 -7.56 0.22
CA ARG A 67 10.55 -8.22 -0.20
C ARG A 67 9.80 -8.85 0.97
N SER A 68 10.49 -9.45 1.95
CA SER A 68 9.85 -10.03 3.13
C SER A 68 9.21 -8.96 4.02
N VAL A 69 9.83 -7.79 4.13
CA VAL A 69 9.28 -6.63 4.83
C VAL A 69 8.04 -6.09 4.12
N LEU A 70 8.10 -5.91 2.81
CA LEU A 70 6.95 -5.47 2.01
C LEU A 70 5.74 -6.41 2.17
N LEU A 71 5.96 -7.72 2.12
CA LEU A 71 4.90 -8.72 2.30
C LEU A 71 4.33 -8.69 3.72
N ALA A 72 5.17 -8.49 4.74
CA ALA A 72 4.73 -8.38 6.13
C ALA A 72 3.86 -7.13 6.36
N LEU A 73 4.24 -6.00 5.79
CA LEU A 73 3.46 -4.76 5.85
C LEU A 73 2.12 -4.91 5.11
N ARG A 74 2.12 -5.54 3.93
CA ARG A 74 0.88 -5.84 3.20
C ARG A 74 -0.05 -6.75 4.00
N ALA A 75 0.49 -7.78 4.65
CA ALA A 75 -0.30 -8.67 5.49
C ALA A 75 -0.94 -7.95 6.70
N ALA A 76 -0.27 -6.92 7.24
CA ALA A 76 -0.79 -6.10 8.35
C ALA A 76 -1.81 -5.04 7.90
N ALA A 77 -1.83 -4.66 6.62
CA ALA A 77 -2.71 -3.63 6.09
C ALA A 77 -4.10 -4.19 5.73
N ASP A 78 -5.13 -3.36 5.86
CA ASP A 78 -6.47 -3.65 5.37
C ASP A 78 -6.64 -3.17 3.92
N ASN A 79 -5.93 -2.11 3.56
CA ASN A 79 -5.95 -1.51 2.24
C ASN A 79 -4.53 -1.20 1.75
N ILE A 80 -4.27 -1.42 0.47
CA ILE A 80 -3.02 -1.06 -0.20
C ILE A 80 -3.29 0.20 -1.02
N LEU A 81 -2.53 1.26 -0.79
CA LEU A 81 -2.60 2.48 -1.58
C LEU A 81 -1.41 2.55 -2.53
N VAL A 82 -1.68 2.72 -3.82
CA VAL A 82 -0.64 2.70 -4.87
C VAL A 82 -0.97 3.70 -5.98
N GLY A 83 0.06 4.29 -6.57
CA GLY A 83 -0.12 5.15 -7.73
C GLY A 83 -0.37 4.37 -9.04
N ALA A 84 -1.15 4.94 -9.95
CA ALA A 84 -1.44 4.35 -11.26
C ALA A 84 -0.18 4.04 -12.09
N GLY A 85 0.87 4.85 -11.94
CA GLY A 85 2.18 4.59 -12.58
C GLY A 85 2.78 3.26 -12.15
N THR A 86 2.76 2.98 -10.84
CA THR A 86 3.28 1.73 -10.27
C THR A 86 2.43 0.53 -10.69
N VAL A 87 1.10 0.68 -10.71
CA VAL A 87 0.19 -0.39 -11.16
C VAL A 87 0.50 -0.79 -12.60
N ARG A 88 0.72 0.18 -13.49
CA ARG A 88 1.08 -0.08 -14.89
C ARG A 88 2.47 -0.72 -15.03
N ALA A 89 3.44 -0.28 -14.23
CA ALA A 89 4.82 -0.74 -14.34
C ALA A 89 5.04 -2.14 -13.74
N GLU A 90 4.33 -2.47 -12.66
CA GLU A 90 4.58 -3.67 -11.87
C GLU A 90 3.49 -4.75 -12.02
N GLY A 91 2.41 -4.48 -12.73
CA GLY A 91 1.35 -5.47 -12.98
C GLY A 91 0.66 -5.94 -11.70
N TYR A 92 -0.01 -5.04 -10.99
CA TYR A 92 -0.71 -5.36 -9.75
C TYR A 92 -1.87 -6.35 -9.98
N GLY A 93 -1.86 -7.45 -9.22
CA GLY A 93 -2.92 -8.45 -9.17
C GLY A 93 -3.77 -8.36 -7.90
N VAL A 94 -4.61 -9.37 -7.70
CA VAL A 94 -5.44 -9.51 -6.50
C VAL A 94 -4.57 -9.74 -5.25
N PRO A 95 -4.82 -9.04 -4.13
CA PRO A 95 -4.12 -9.29 -2.89
C PRO A 95 -4.34 -10.71 -2.37
N SER A 96 -3.31 -11.30 -1.77
CA SER A 96 -3.40 -12.65 -1.20
C SER A 96 -4.18 -12.71 0.13
N LYS A 97 -4.30 -11.57 0.84
CA LYS A 97 -5.09 -11.47 2.08
C LYS A 97 -6.57 -11.31 1.72
N ALA A 98 -7.42 -12.21 2.17
CA ALA A 98 -8.85 -12.14 1.95
C ALA A 98 -9.44 -10.81 2.47
N GLY A 99 -10.29 -10.19 1.67
CA GLY A 99 -10.92 -8.91 1.99
C GLY A 99 -10.02 -7.68 1.88
N GLN A 100 -8.73 -7.84 1.59
CA GLN A 100 -7.83 -6.71 1.37
C GLN A 100 -8.12 -6.07 0.02
N ARG A 101 -8.12 -4.75 -0.04
CA ARG A 101 -8.38 -3.99 -1.25
C ARG A 101 -7.18 -3.18 -1.71
N VAL A 102 -7.17 -2.80 -2.97
CA VAL A 102 -6.15 -1.94 -3.58
C VAL A 102 -6.78 -0.65 -4.09
N ALA A 103 -6.41 0.45 -3.47
CA ALA A 103 -6.76 1.81 -3.88
C ALA A 103 -5.71 2.31 -4.87
N VAL A 104 -6.10 2.55 -6.10
CA VAL A 104 -5.20 3.05 -7.16
C VAL A 104 -5.42 4.54 -7.35
N VAL A 105 -4.44 5.35 -6.93
CA VAL A 105 -4.50 6.81 -7.10
C VAL A 105 -4.16 7.18 -8.53
N SER A 106 -5.07 7.88 -9.20
CA SER A 106 -4.90 8.35 -10.56
C SER A 106 -5.52 9.72 -10.76
N HIS A 107 -4.85 10.61 -11.47
CA HIS A 107 -5.41 11.89 -11.84
C HIS A 107 -6.47 11.75 -12.95
N THR A 108 -6.23 10.88 -13.92
CA THR A 108 -7.06 10.75 -15.14
C THR A 108 -7.90 9.48 -15.20
N GLY A 109 -7.65 8.51 -14.31
CA GLY A 109 -8.29 7.20 -14.37
C GLY A 109 -7.82 6.30 -15.53
N GLN A 110 -6.74 6.66 -16.23
CA GLN A 110 -6.23 5.86 -17.36
C GLN A 110 -5.53 4.59 -16.85
N LEU A 111 -6.30 3.51 -16.76
CA LEU A 111 -5.90 2.19 -16.29
C LEU A 111 -6.52 1.11 -17.19
N ASP A 112 -5.93 -0.08 -17.18
CA ASP A 112 -6.52 -1.26 -17.81
C ASP A 112 -7.48 -1.94 -16.81
N PHE A 113 -8.78 -1.70 -16.99
CA PHE A 113 -9.84 -2.25 -16.15
C PHE A 113 -10.18 -3.71 -16.46
N THR A 114 -9.56 -4.32 -17.46
CA THR A 114 -9.74 -5.74 -17.80
C THR A 114 -8.85 -6.65 -16.96
N THR A 115 -7.91 -6.09 -16.19
CA THR A 115 -7.03 -6.85 -15.32
C THR A 115 -7.78 -7.50 -14.16
N GLU A 116 -7.23 -8.60 -13.64
CA GLU A 116 -7.82 -9.34 -12.53
C GLU A 116 -7.99 -8.47 -11.28
N LEU A 117 -7.12 -7.48 -11.06
CA LEU A 117 -7.25 -6.53 -9.97
C LEU A 117 -8.64 -5.86 -9.94
N PHE A 118 -9.12 -5.41 -11.09
CA PHE A 118 -10.40 -4.70 -11.17
C PHE A 118 -11.59 -5.63 -11.38
N THR A 119 -11.45 -6.66 -12.22
CA THR A 119 -12.54 -7.60 -12.51
C THR A 119 -12.94 -8.45 -11.31
N SER A 120 -12.03 -8.69 -10.37
CA SER A 120 -12.34 -9.36 -9.09
C SER A 120 -13.05 -8.47 -8.06
N GLY A 121 -13.09 -7.15 -8.29
CA GLY A 121 -13.57 -6.17 -7.31
C GLY A 121 -12.59 -5.84 -6.18
N ALA A 122 -11.36 -6.41 -6.19
CA ALA A 122 -10.34 -6.07 -5.19
C ALA A 122 -9.76 -4.67 -5.40
N GLY A 123 -9.70 -4.19 -6.64
CA GLY A 123 -9.22 -2.86 -7.00
C GLY A 123 -10.32 -1.82 -7.08
N TYR A 124 -10.05 -0.60 -6.65
CA TYR A 124 -10.86 0.58 -6.92
C TYR A 124 -9.96 1.79 -7.19
N VAL A 125 -10.51 2.85 -7.78
CA VAL A 125 -9.71 4.00 -8.20
C VAL A 125 -10.04 5.22 -7.36
N VAL A 126 -8.99 5.96 -6.99
CA VAL A 126 -9.09 7.26 -6.31
C VAL A 126 -8.74 8.34 -7.32
N VAL A 127 -9.71 9.19 -7.64
CA VAL A 127 -9.59 10.25 -8.66
C VAL A 127 -10.15 11.59 -8.15
N PRO A 128 -9.79 12.72 -8.78
CA PRO A 128 -10.48 13.99 -8.52
C PRO A 128 -11.93 13.96 -9.02
N SER A 129 -12.74 14.90 -8.57
CA SER A 129 -14.17 14.94 -8.90
C SER A 129 -14.47 15.26 -10.36
N ASP A 130 -13.55 15.94 -11.06
CA ASP A 130 -13.68 16.27 -12.49
C ASP A 130 -13.18 15.15 -13.42
N ALA A 131 -12.63 14.06 -12.89
CA ALA A 131 -12.25 12.89 -13.68
C ALA A 131 -13.48 12.27 -14.35
N PRO A 132 -13.30 11.66 -15.55
CA PRO A 132 -14.40 10.98 -16.25
C PRO A 132 -15.00 9.83 -15.40
N GLU A 133 -16.19 9.38 -15.76
CA GLU A 133 -16.79 8.17 -15.19
C GLU A 133 -15.96 6.95 -15.57
N LEU A 134 -15.73 6.07 -14.59
CA LEU A 134 -14.93 4.85 -14.75
C LEU A 134 -15.81 3.61 -14.60
N PRO A 135 -15.49 2.51 -15.27
CA PRO A 135 -16.30 1.28 -15.25
C PRO A 135 -16.06 0.43 -13.98
N VAL A 136 -15.46 0.99 -12.94
CA VAL A 136 -15.11 0.31 -11.69
C VAL A 136 -15.46 1.19 -10.49
N GLU A 137 -15.46 0.62 -9.30
CA GLU A 137 -15.66 1.38 -8.08
C GLU A 137 -14.66 2.54 -7.98
N THR A 138 -15.16 3.72 -7.68
CA THR A 138 -14.40 4.96 -7.72
C THR A 138 -14.64 5.78 -6.46
N LEU A 139 -13.56 6.17 -5.80
CA LEU A 139 -13.57 7.15 -4.72
C LEU A 139 -13.15 8.51 -5.28
N ARG A 140 -14.05 9.49 -5.23
CA ARG A 140 -13.76 10.85 -5.67
C ARG A 140 -13.32 11.72 -4.50
N ALA A 141 -12.13 12.34 -4.61
CA ALA A 141 -11.55 13.16 -3.55
C ALA A 141 -10.75 14.33 -4.15
N GLY A 142 -11.13 15.55 -3.81
CA GLY A 142 -10.61 16.77 -4.40
C GLY A 142 -11.38 17.19 -5.66
N THR A 143 -11.04 18.32 -6.25
CA THR A 143 -11.74 18.87 -7.43
C THR A 143 -11.02 18.51 -8.72
N SER A 144 -9.89 19.15 -9.03
CA SER A 144 -9.07 18.92 -10.22
C SER A 144 -7.83 18.06 -9.95
N GLU A 145 -7.48 17.90 -8.70
CA GLU A 145 -6.41 17.04 -8.23
C GLU A 145 -6.91 16.13 -7.11
N VAL A 146 -6.26 14.99 -6.90
CA VAL A 146 -6.61 14.09 -5.80
C VAL A 146 -6.18 14.73 -4.48
N ASP A 147 -7.16 15.04 -3.64
CA ASP A 147 -6.91 15.41 -2.24
C ASP A 147 -6.73 14.15 -1.40
N MET A 148 -5.47 13.85 -1.08
CA MET A 148 -5.12 12.67 -0.31
C MET A 148 -5.66 12.68 1.13
N GLN A 149 -5.88 13.85 1.72
CA GLN A 149 -6.46 13.96 3.05
C GLN A 149 -7.93 13.54 3.03
N LEU A 150 -8.70 14.07 2.08
CA LEU A 150 -10.09 13.67 1.87
C LEU A 150 -10.21 12.18 1.51
N ALA A 151 -9.34 11.68 0.62
CA ALA A 151 -9.31 10.27 0.26
C ALA A 151 -9.10 9.36 1.46
N LEU A 152 -8.12 9.65 2.30
CA LEU A 152 -7.82 8.89 3.51
C LEU A 152 -8.94 8.96 4.54
N GLN A 153 -9.60 10.10 4.71
CA GLN A 153 -10.77 10.24 5.57
C GLN A 153 -11.93 9.36 5.08
N ALA A 154 -12.23 9.40 3.78
CA ALA A 154 -13.27 8.58 3.18
C ALA A 154 -12.98 7.07 3.29
N MET A 155 -11.72 6.65 3.11
CA MET A 155 -11.28 5.27 3.35
C MET A 155 -11.52 4.82 4.79
N SER A 156 -11.31 5.68 5.79
CA SER A 156 -11.59 5.36 7.20
C SER A 156 -13.06 5.05 7.46
N CYS A 157 -13.97 5.78 6.81
CA CYS A 157 -15.41 5.62 7.01
C CYS A 157 -15.95 4.36 6.32
N ASN A 158 -15.39 3.97 5.17
CA ASN A 158 -15.91 2.88 4.34
C ASN A 158 -15.42 1.48 4.79
N PHE A 159 -14.40 1.39 5.64
CA PHE A 159 -13.78 0.14 6.09
C PHE A 159 -13.98 -0.16 7.59
N LEU A 160 -14.97 0.49 8.23
CA LEU A 160 -15.35 0.30 9.63
C LEU A 160 -16.59 -0.59 9.82
N GLN A 161 -16.98 -1.37 8.80
CA GLN A 161 -18.06 -2.36 8.93
C GLN A 161 -17.53 -3.77 9.04
#